data_56b90a2e203130f27f23e1f4bb9a97bf
#
_entry.id   56b90a2e203130f27f23e1f4bb9a97bf
#
_cell.length_a   1.000
_cell.length_b   1.000
_cell.length_c   1.000
_cell.angle_alpha   90.00
_cell.angle_beta   90.00
_cell.angle_gamma   90.00
#
_symmetry.space_group_name_H-M   'P 1'
#
loop_
_entity.id
_entity.type
_entity.pdbx_description
1 polymer ?
#
loop_
_entity_poly.entity_id
_entity_poly.type
_entity_poly.pdbx_seq_one_letter_code
_entity_poly.pdbx_strand_id
1 'polypeptide(L)'
;MNMRTKVQLCGVDTSSLPIIKHEEMMDKFRALQAGNESIREELVTCNLRLVLSLVGRFAYRNEQADDLFQVGCIGLLKAIDHFDLKHNVRFSTYAVPMILGEIRRYLRDHQSLRVSRSLRDIAYKAMQA
;
A
#
# COMPACT_ATOMS: atom_id res chain seq x y z
N MET A 1 -11.07 4.06 -13.10
CA MET A 1 -11.34 4.37 -11.70
C MET A 1 -11.46 5.87 -11.48
N ASN A 2 -12.44 6.27 -10.77
CA ASN A 2 -12.67 7.69 -10.57
C ASN A 2 -11.87 8.18 -9.35
N MET A 3 -10.65 8.61 -9.60
CA MET A 3 -9.76 9.16 -8.58
C MET A 3 -10.18 10.55 -8.12
N ARG A 4 -11.19 11.11 -8.78
CA ARG A 4 -11.66 12.47 -8.47
C ARG A 4 -12.59 12.49 -7.28
N THR A 5 -13.16 11.34 -6.94
CA THR A 5 -14.03 11.27 -5.78
C THR A 5 -13.20 11.52 -4.54
N LYS A 6 -13.62 12.51 -3.78
CA LYS A 6 -12.97 12.85 -2.54
C LYS A 6 -13.30 11.80 -1.50
N VAL A 7 -12.29 11.09 -1.04
CA VAL A 7 -12.43 10.05 -0.02
C VAL A 7 -11.42 10.32 1.07
N GLN A 8 -11.83 10.13 2.31
CA GLN A 8 -10.91 10.22 3.44
C GLN A 8 -10.61 8.82 3.94
N LEU A 9 -9.34 8.46 3.92
CA LEU A 9 -8.83 7.22 4.47
C LEU A 9 -7.82 7.55 5.54
N CYS A 10 -8.00 7.00 6.74
CA CYS A 10 -7.11 7.28 7.87
C CYS A 10 -6.95 8.78 8.15
N GLY A 11 -8.00 9.55 7.89
CA GLY A 11 -7.96 10.99 8.06
C GLY A 11 -7.26 11.78 6.96
N VAL A 12 -6.87 11.11 5.89
CA VAL A 12 -6.20 11.73 4.75
C VAL A 12 -7.21 12.04 3.66
N ASP A 13 -7.17 13.29 3.17
CA ASP A 13 -7.98 13.70 2.03
C ASP A 13 -7.29 13.24 0.75
N THR A 14 -7.83 12.20 0.13
CA THR A 14 -7.21 11.59 -1.03
C THR A 14 -7.22 12.48 -2.27
N SER A 15 -8.08 13.49 -2.31
CA SER A 15 -8.13 14.39 -3.47
C SER A 15 -6.95 15.35 -3.53
N SER A 16 -6.29 15.59 -2.40
CA SER A 16 -5.19 16.55 -2.30
C SER A 16 -3.83 15.88 -2.21
N LEU A 17 -3.73 14.57 -2.43
CA LEU A 17 -2.45 13.87 -2.35
C LEU A 17 -1.50 14.35 -3.44
N PRO A 18 -0.24 14.63 -3.09
CA PRO A 18 0.73 15.13 -4.06
C PRO A 18 1.17 14.05 -5.04
N ILE A 19 1.55 14.50 -6.22
CA ILE A 19 2.19 13.67 -7.25
C ILE A 19 3.53 14.32 -7.55
N ILE A 20 4.62 13.55 -7.48
CA ILE A 20 5.93 14.08 -7.82
C ILE A 20 6.56 13.26 -8.93
N LYS A 21 7.48 13.92 -9.65
CA LYS A 21 8.18 13.30 -10.74
C LYS A 21 9.29 12.39 -10.22
N HIS A 22 9.70 11.46 -11.06
CA HIS A 22 10.76 10.51 -10.72
C HIS A 22 12.04 11.22 -10.25
N GLU A 23 12.44 12.29 -10.93
CA GLU A 23 13.66 13.00 -10.58
C GLU A 23 13.59 13.63 -9.19
N GLU A 24 12.45 14.23 -8.87
CA GLU A 24 12.22 14.79 -7.53
C GLU A 24 12.24 13.68 -6.47
N MET A 25 11.68 12.53 -6.81
CA MET A 25 11.69 11.38 -5.93
C MET A 25 13.13 10.95 -5.63
N MET A 26 13.97 10.88 -6.65
CA MET A 26 15.36 10.48 -6.49
C MET A 26 16.13 11.50 -5.64
N ASP A 27 15.86 12.80 -5.84
CA ASP A 27 16.50 13.85 -5.04
C ASP A 27 16.14 13.70 -3.56
N LYS A 28 14.88 13.36 -3.27
CA LYS A 28 14.46 13.15 -1.89
C LYS A 28 15.14 11.92 -1.28
N PHE A 29 15.33 10.86 -2.05
CA PHE A 29 16.04 9.68 -1.57
C PHE A 29 17.52 9.99 -1.30
N ARG A 30 18.14 10.81 -2.14
CA ARG A 30 19.53 11.23 -1.89
C ARG A 30 19.64 12.02 -0.59
N ALA A 31 18.68 12.91 -0.35
CA ALA A 31 18.66 13.69 0.89
C ALA A 31 18.45 12.78 2.11
N LEU A 32 17.59 11.80 2.01
CA LEU A 32 17.35 10.86 3.09
C LEU A 32 18.62 10.06 3.39
N GLN A 33 19.28 9.56 2.36
CA GLN A 33 20.49 8.76 2.52
C GLN A 33 21.66 9.60 3.03
N ALA A 34 21.60 10.91 2.82
CA ALA A 34 22.58 11.83 3.36
C ALA A 34 22.32 12.18 4.84
N GLY A 35 21.26 11.64 5.43
CA GLY A 35 20.98 11.81 6.85
C GLY A 35 19.81 12.73 7.18
N ASN A 36 19.10 13.25 6.19
CA ASN A 36 17.96 14.13 6.44
C ASN A 36 16.70 13.29 6.73
N GLU A 37 16.51 12.99 8.00
CA GLU A 37 15.41 12.12 8.45
C GLU A 37 14.02 12.71 8.18
N SER A 38 13.89 14.03 8.11
CA SER A 38 12.59 14.65 7.87
C SER A 38 12.05 14.35 6.47
N ILE A 39 12.93 14.01 5.54
CA ILE A 39 12.53 13.66 4.18
C ILE A 39 11.74 12.36 4.14
N ARG A 40 11.91 11.49 5.12
CA ARG A 40 11.19 10.21 5.17
C ARG A 40 9.68 10.42 5.17
N GLU A 41 9.19 11.37 5.95
CA GLU A 41 7.76 11.70 5.97
C GLU A 41 7.29 12.26 4.65
N GLU A 42 8.11 13.09 4.03
CA GLU A 42 7.78 13.64 2.71
C GLU A 42 7.70 12.53 1.66
N LEU A 43 8.60 11.57 1.72
CA LEU A 43 8.57 10.42 0.81
C LEU A 43 7.31 9.59 1.00
N VAL A 44 6.86 9.41 2.23
CA VAL A 44 5.60 8.74 2.50
C VAL A 44 4.45 9.52 1.87
N THR A 45 4.35 10.81 2.17
CA THR A 45 3.27 11.66 1.67
C THR A 45 3.22 11.67 0.15
N CYS A 46 4.37 11.77 -0.49
CA CYS A 46 4.46 11.82 -1.96
C CYS A 46 4.06 10.51 -2.62
N ASN A 47 3.98 9.42 -1.87
CA ASN A 47 3.67 8.10 -2.42
C ASN A 47 2.36 7.53 -1.91
N LEU A 48 1.58 8.29 -1.14
CA LEU A 48 0.27 7.82 -0.65
C LEU A 48 -0.68 7.52 -1.79
N ARG A 49 -0.59 8.25 -2.89
CA ARG A 49 -1.43 8.01 -4.06
C ARG A 49 -1.15 6.64 -4.66
N LEU A 50 0.10 6.22 -4.64
CA LEU A 50 0.47 4.88 -5.09
C LEU A 50 -0.20 3.81 -4.22
N VAL A 51 -0.14 3.98 -2.90
CA VAL A 51 -0.78 3.05 -1.98
C VAL A 51 -2.28 2.99 -2.23
N LEU A 52 -2.91 4.16 -2.36
CA LEU A 52 -4.34 4.25 -2.62
C LEU A 52 -4.73 3.53 -3.90
N SER A 53 -3.96 3.70 -4.96
CA SER A 53 -4.19 3.04 -6.24
C SER A 53 -4.13 1.52 -6.10
N LEU A 54 -3.17 1.02 -5.33
CA LEU A 54 -3.03 -0.43 -5.14
C LEU A 54 -4.13 -1.00 -4.23
N VAL A 55 -4.50 -0.26 -3.19
CA VAL A 55 -5.60 -0.65 -2.30
C VAL A 55 -6.90 -0.80 -3.08
N GLY A 56 -7.13 0.09 -4.04
CA GLY A 56 -8.34 0.05 -4.86
C GLY A 56 -8.54 -1.26 -5.61
N ARG A 57 -7.49 -2.04 -5.81
CA ARG A 57 -7.60 -3.33 -6.49
C ARG A 57 -8.18 -4.42 -5.59
N PHE A 58 -8.12 -4.23 -4.27
CA PHE A 58 -8.52 -5.25 -3.29
C PHE A 58 -9.75 -4.86 -2.49
N ALA A 59 -9.99 -3.57 -2.32
CA ALA A 59 -11.04 -3.10 -1.43
C ALA A 59 -12.40 -3.13 -2.14
N TYR A 60 -13.25 -4.02 -1.71
CA TYR A 60 -14.63 -4.08 -2.18
C TYR A 60 -15.58 -3.37 -1.23
N ARG A 61 -15.14 -3.12 0.00
CA ARG A 61 -15.94 -2.46 1.03
C ARG A 61 -15.12 -1.34 1.66
N ASN A 62 -15.80 -0.24 1.99
CA ASN A 62 -15.12 0.92 2.57
C ASN A 62 -14.43 0.62 3.88
N GLU A 63 -15.01 -0.24 4.70
CA GLU A 63 -14.44 -0.59 6.00
C GLU A 63 -13.13 -1.36 5.87
N GLN A 64 -12.94 -2.06 4.76
CA GLN A 64 -11.68 -2.76 4.49
C GLN A 64 -10.64 -1.83 3.87
N ALA A 65 -11.11 -0.82 3.13
CA ALA A 65 -10.21 0.08 2.44
C ALA A 65 -9.30 0.82 3.41
N ASP A 66 -9.83 1.24 4.56
CA ASP A 66 -9.04 1.95 5.55
C ASP A 66 -7.93 1.07 6.13
N ASP A 67 -8.27 -0.15 6.49
CA ASP A 67 -7.30 -1.12 7.01
C ASP A 67 -6.24 -1.45 5.96
N LEU A 68 -6.66 -1.68 4.72
CA LEU A 68 -5.74 -1.99 3.65
C LEU A 68 -4.82 -0.82 3.33
N PHE A 69 -5.33 0.41 3.45
CA PHE A 69 -4.52 1.58 3.26
C PHE A 69 -3.41 1.67 4.32
N GLN A 70 -3.75 1.43 5.57
CA GLN A 70 -2.77 1.42 6.65
C GLN A 70 -1.70 0.35 6.43
N VAL A 71 -2.13 -0.85 6.07
CA VAL A 71 -1.21 -1.96 5.79
C VAL A 71 -0.33 -1.65 4.58
N GLY A 72 -0.92 -1.06 3.55
CA GLY A 72 -0.17 -0.63 2.37
C GLY A 72 0.89 0.40 2.72
N CYS A 73 0.59 1.29 3.65
CA CYS A 73 1.57 2.28 4.11
C CYS A 73 2.74 1.62 4.84
N ILE A 74 2.51 0.51 5.53
CA ILE A 74 3.60 -0.26 6.13
C ILE A 74 4.54 -0.78 5.05
N GLY A 75 3.98 -1.32 3.97
CA GLY A 75 4.77 -1.76 2.82
C GLY A 75 5.53 -0.62 2.18
N LEU A 76 4.90 0.54 2.08
CA LEU A 76 5.55 1.74 1.56
C LEU A 76 6.74 2.16 2.42
N LEU A 77 6.57 2.17 3.74
CA LEU A 77 7.67 2.51 4.66
C LEU A 77 8.84 1.55 4.51
N LYS A 78 8.56 0.26 4.40
CA LYS A 78 9.59 -0.74 4.17
C LYS A 78 10.33 -0.48 2.86
N ALA A 79 9.59 -0.13 1.82
CA ALA A 79 10.18 0.17 0.53
C ALA A 79 11.09 1.40 0.61
N ILE A 80 10.65 2.44 1.31
CA ILE A 80 11.46 3.65 1.48
C ILE A 80 12.74 3.34 2.22
N ASP A 81 12.67 2.54 3.28
CA ASP A 81 13.81 2.22 4.12
C ASP A 81 14.83 1.32 3.43
N HIS A 82 14.40 0.55 2.44
CA HIS A 82 15.27 -0.43 1.77
C HIS A 82 15.60 -0.07 0.33
N PHE A 83 15.07 1.03 -0.19
CA PHE A 83 15.31 1.40 -1.57
C PHE A 83 16.77 1.79 -1.79
N ASP A 84 17.40 1.22 -2.80
CA ASP A 84 18.78 1.50 -3.17
C ASP A 84 18.77 2.25 -4.50
N LEU A 85 19.33 3.46 -4.50
CA LEU A 85 19.45 4.27 -5.71
C LEU A 85 20.25 3.58 -6.82
N LYS A 86 21.08 2.63 -6.45
CA LYS A 86 21.89 1.87 -7.41
C LYS A 86 21.07 0.91 -8.26
N HIS A 87 19.84 0.60 -7.87
CA HIS A 87 19.00 -0.33 -8.60
C HIS A 87 18.57 0.17 -9.97
N ASN A 88 18.73 1.45 -10.23
CA ASN A 88 18.40 2.06 -11.53
C ASN A 88 16.98 1.74 -12.00
N VAL A 89 16.04 1.69 -11.08
CA VAL A 89 14.61 1.53 -11.35
C VAL A 89 13.86 2.64 -10.66
N ARG A 90 12.64 2.89 -11.11
CA ARG A 90 11.78 3.86 -10.45
C ARG A 90 11.39 3.32 -9.09
N PHE A 91 11.25 4.24 -8.12
CA PHE A 91 10.83 3.83 -6.79
C PHE A 91 9.49 3.09 -6.81
N SER A 92 8.53 3.56 -7.63
CA SER A 92 7.23 2.89 -7.72
C SER A 92 7.37 1.43 -8.16
N THR A 93 8.26 1.15 -9.08
CA THR A 93 8.51 -0.22 -9.54
C THR A 93 9.02 -1.10 -8.40
N TYR A 94 9.86 -0.53 -7.55
CA TYR A 94 10.39 -1.24 -6.39
C TYR A 94 9.35 -1.38 -5.29
N ALA A 95 8.55 -0.34 -5.07
CA ALA A 95 7.61 -0.28 -3.94
C ALA A 95 6.37 -1.14 -4.14
N VAL A 96 5.88 -1.27 -5.39
CA VAL A 96 4.64 -1.98 -5.67
C VAL A 96 4.64 -3.41 -5.11
N PRO A 97 5.64 -4.26 -5.38
CA PRO A 97 5.64 -5.60 -4.81
C PRO A 97 5.66 -5.62 -3.29
N MET A 98 6.33 -4.66 -2.66
CA MET A 98 6.40 -4.60 -1.20
C MET A 98 5.07 -4.19 -0.59
N ILE A 99 4.40 -3.22 -1.20
CA ILE A 99 3.07 -2.79 -0.77
C ILE A 99 2.06 -3.92 -0.96
N LEU A 100 2.05 -4.53 -2.14
CA LEU A 100 1.15 -5.65 -2.44
C LEU A 100 1.42 -6.84 -1.53
N GLY A 101 2.68 -7.09 -1.21
CA GLY A 101 3.04 -8.18 -0.31
C GLY A 101 2.44 -8.00 1.08
N GLU A 102 2.47 -6.79 1.61
CA GLU A 102 1.87 -6.50 2.91
C GLU A 102 0.35 -6.63 2.86
N ILE A 103 -0.28 -6.13 1.80
CA ILE A 103 -1.73 -6.23 1.64
C ILE A 103 -2.15 -7.69 1.55
N ARG A 104 -1.47 -8.49 0.73
CA ARG A 104 -1.79 -9.90 0.57
C ARG A 104 -1.61 -10.68 1.86
N ARG A 105 -0.55 -10.37 2.61
CA ARG A 105 -0.30 -11.01 3.90
C ARG A 105 -1.42 -10.68 4.88
N TYR A 106 -1.83 -9.42 4.93
CA TYR A 106 -2.94 -9.01 5.78
C TYR A 106 -4.24 -9.75 5.42
N LEU A 107 -4.55 -9.81 4.13
CA LEU A 107 -5.75 -10.48 3.66
C LEU A 107 -5.70 -11.97 3.98
N ARG A 108 -4.55 -12.60 3.82
CA ARG A 108 -4.38 -14.00 4.14
C ARG A 108 -4.59 -14.26 5.64
N ASP A 109 -4.03 -13.39 6.48
CA ASP A 109 -4.05 -13.60 7.92
C ASP A 109 -5.37 -13.19 8.57
N HIS A 110 -6.10 -12.24 7.98
CA HIS A 110 -7.30 -11.69 8.59
C HIS A 110 -8.57 -12.07 7.85
N GLN A 111 -8.62 -11.87 6.54
CA GLN A 111 -9.80 -12.16 5.76
C GLN A 111 -9.84 -13.57 5.23
N SER A 112 -8.71 -14.06 4.74
CA SER A 112 -8.66 -15.40 4.20
C SER A 112 -8.90 -16.45 5.27
N LEU A 113 -8.64 -16.14 6.52
CA LEU A 113 -8.98 -17.04 7.61
C LEU A 113 -10.49 -17.23 7.69
N ARG A 114 -11.26 -16.15 7.58
CA ARG A 114 -12.72 -16.21 7.57
C ARG A 114 -13.22 -16.94 6.32
N VAL A 115 -12.68 -16.61 5.17
CA VAL A 115 -13.03 -17.25 3.91
C VAL A 115 -12.67 -18.73 3.96
N SER A 116 -11.49 -19.06 4.48
CA SER A 116 -11.06 -20.45 4.62
C SER A 116 -12.01 -21.25 5.50
N ARG A 117 -12.49 -20.65 6.60
CA ARG A 117 -13.47 -21.30 7.46
C ARG A 117 -14.76 -21.56 6.71
N SER A 118 -15.26 -20.55 5.98
CA SER A 118 -16.48 -20.70 5.19
C SER A 118 -16.34 -21.80 4.14
N LEU A 119 -15.25 -21.79 3.41
CA LEU A 119 -14.98 -22.81 2.41
C LEU A 119 -14.82 -24.18 3.03
N ARG A 120 -14.15 -24.26 4.16
CA ARG A 120 -13.98 -25.51 4.89
C ARG A 120 -15.33 -26.06 5.35
N ASP A 121 -16.19 -25.18 5.88
CA ASP A 121 -17.52 -25.56 6.32
C ASP A 121 -18.35 -26.06 5.18
N ILE A 122 -18.33 -25.37 4.05
CA ILE A 122 -19.07 -25.76 2.85
C ILE A 122 -18.56 -27.10 2.34
N ALA A 123 -17.26 -27.27 2.25
CA ALA A 123 -16.66 -28.51 1.79
C ALA A 123 -16.99 -29.66 2.73
N TYR A 124 -16.93 -29.41 4.03
CA TYR A 124 -17.24 -30.41 5.01
C TYR A 124 -18.70 -30.87 4.91
N LYS A 125 -19.62 -29.92 4.78
CA LYS A 125 -21.03 -30.24 4.59
C LYS A 125 -21.27 -31.01 3.31
N ALA A 126 -20.59 -30.63 2.24
CA ALA A 126 -20.71 -31.32 0.97
C ALA A 126 -20.21 -32.78 1.08
N MET A 127 -19.15 -32.98 1.84
CA MET A 127 -18.60 -34.32 2.02
C MET A 127 -19.48 -35.19 2.90
N GLN A 128 -20.25 -34.59 3.80
CA GLN A 128 -21.17 -35.32 4.65
C GLN A 128 -22.50 -35.65 3.99
N ALA A 129 -22.82 -34.91 2.95
CA ALA A 129 -24.05 -35.20 2.17
C ALA A 129 -23.80 -36.35 1.21
#